data_4180767917a92fd352dfd015c882fddf
#
_entry.id   4180767917a92fd352dfd015c882fddf
#
_cell.length_a   1.000
_cell.length_b   1.000
_cell.length_c   1.000
_cell.angle_alpha   90.00
_cell.angle_beta   90.00
_cell.angle_gamma   90.00
#
_symmetry.space_group_name_H-M   'P 1'
#
loop_
_entity.id
_entity.type
_entity.pdbx_description
1 polymer ?
#
loop_
_entity_poly.entity_id
_entity_poly.type
_entity_poly.pdbx_seq_one_letter_code
_entity_poly.pdbx_strand_id
1 'polypeptide(L)'
;MSLKQFVKQFTDERWTIGFIRNSLDSILSGEQLVVDWVRHNITDAWFADPFILDVTADEIQVLVEEFPKALHRGRISKLTIDRASLQLKQVDVIKELPTHMSFPVVIRSNEDFVYLLPENGEAGQLTLYKFYPADNRIETLASVLDEEVKDATPFQVGDQQFLFCTRRPNINGNLLSLYQWDESLKKYAFVKEYRFDENLARMAGDCFAHNGKYYRPAQECNVQYGHAVSLQEVTCAGESLSTISSLNPEQLTFKETRRLYSPHPKLNIGMHTFNMYKGYIVTDALGFDNMWLRKLIARIRPR
;
A
#
# COMPACT_ATOMS: atom_id res chain seq x y z
N MET A 1 8.37 25.35 -24.14
CA MET A 1 7.91 24.03 -23.62
C MET A 1 8.40 22.96 -24.57
N SER A 2 9.18 21.98 -24.09
CA SER A 2 9.66 20.90 -24.98
C SER A 2 8.49 19.98 -25.35
N LEU A 3 8.59 19.31 -26.54
CA LEU A 3 7.60 18.32 -26.96
C LEU A 3 7.37 17.25 -25.87
N LYS A 4 8.42 16.93 -25.11
CA LYS A 4 8.39 15.97 -23.98
C LYS A 4 7.53 16.49 -22.82
N GLN A 5 7.58 17.76 -22.50
CA GLN A 5 6.75 18.42 -21.48
C GLN A 5 5.29 18.55 -21.92
N PHE A 6 5.07 18.91 -23.21
CA PHE A 6 3.74 18.96 -23.81
C PHE A 6 3.04 17.60 -23.76
N VAL A 7 3.74 16.55 -24.18
CA VAL A 7 3.22 15.18 -24.16
C VAL A 7 2.94 14.70 -22.73
N LYS A 8 3.79 15.03 -21.76
CA LYS A 8 3.61 14.66 -20.37
C LYS A 8 2.32 15.25 -19.78
N GLN A 9 1.93 16.46 -20.14
CA GLN A 9 0.67 17.08 -19.70
C GLN A 9 -0.58 16.33 -20.15
N PHE A 10 -0.52 15.61 -21.28
CA PHE A 10 -1.66 14.84 -21.80
C PHE A 10 -1.62 13.35 -21.46
N THR A 11 -0.54 12.88 -20.89
CA THR A 11 -0.33 11.47 -20.55
C THR A 11 0.09 11.29 -19.09
N ASP A 12 -0.38 12.17 -18.20
CA ASP A 12 -0.08 12.11 -16.78
C ASP A 12 -0.56 10.80 -16.17
N GLU A 13 0.23 10.30 -15.26
CA GLU A 13 -0.10 9.18 -14.40
C GLU A 13 -1.33 9.52 -13.54
N ARG A 14 -2.21 8.55 -13.38
CA ARG A 14 -3.42 8.69 -12.60
C ARG A 14 -3.71 7.43 -11.81
N TRP A 15 -3.94 7.61 -10.52
CA TRP A 15 -4.42 6.58 -9.63
C TRP A 15 -5.84 6.86 -9.17
N THR A 16 -6.56 5.80 -8.83
CA THR A 16 -7.86 5.85 -8.15
C THR A 16 -7.98 4.69 -7.18
N ILE A 17 -8.88 4.80 -6.22
CA ILE A 17 -9.12 3.73 -5.23
C ILE A 17 -10.51 3.13 -5.42
N GLY A 18 -10.69 1.88 -4.98
CA GLY A 18 -11.96 1.18 -5.07
C GLY A 18 -12.08 0.06 -4.05
N PHE A 19 -13.30 -0.46 -3.88
CA PHE A 19 -13.61 -1.52 -2.95
C PHE A 19 -13.92 -2.81 -3.70
N ILE A 20 -13.24 -3.91 -3.34
CA ILE A 20 -13.43 -5.23 -3.91
C ILE A 20 -14.68 -5.86 -3.28
N ARG A 21 -15.63 -6.31 -4.11
CA ARG A 21 -16.87 -6.98 -3.65
C ARG A 21 -16.69 -8.46 -3.36
N ASN A 22 -15.70 -9.08 -3.98
CA ASN A 22 -15.43 -10.48 -3.78
C ASN A 22 -15.10 -10.78 -2.32
N SER A 23 -15.53 -11.93 -1.80
CA SER A 23 -15.01 -12.47 -0.57
C SER A 23 -13.55 -12.91 -0.73
N LEU A 24 -12.81 -13.04 0.38
CA LEU A 24 -11.44 -13.57 0.32
C LEU A 24 -11.39 -14.99 -0.27
N ASP A 25 -12.38 -15.84 0.04
CA ASP A 25 -12.46 -17.20 -0.52
C ASP A 25 -12.62 -17.15 -2.04
N SER A 26 -13.49 -16.29 -2.56
CA SER A 26 -13.65 -16.06 -4.00
C SER A 26 -12.38 -15.56 -4.67
N ILE A 27 -11.67 -14.61 -4.03
CA ILE A 27 -10.40 -14.08 -4.54
C ILE A 27 -9.35 -15.20 -4.60
N LEU A 28 -9.18 -15.95 -3.51
CA LEU A 28 -8.19 -17.02 -3.41
C LEU A 28 -8.52 -18.23 -4.29
N SER A 29 -9.81 -18.50 -4.56
CA SER A 29 -10.24 -19.55 -5.49
C SER A 29 -10.05 -19.19 -6.97
N GLY A 30 -9.70 -17.95 -7.28
CA GLY A 30 -9.35 -17.52 -8.65
C GLY A 30 -10.46 -16.79 -9.39
N GLU A 31 -11.53 -16.38 -8.72
CA GLU A 31 -12.59 -15.59 -9.35
C GLU A 31 -12.05 -14.23 -9.84
N GLN A 32 -12.71 -13.70 -10.88
CA GLN A 32 -12.38 -12.37 -11.41
C GLN A 32 -12.77 -11.30 -10.40
N LEU A 33 -11.92 -10.32 -10.18
CA LEU A 33 -12.21 -9.21 -9.28
C LEU A 33 -13.38 -8.36 -9.80
N VAL A 34 -14.27 -8.02 -8.89
CA VAL A 34 -15.33 -7.05 -9.07
C VAL A 34 -15.07 -5.89 -8.13
N VAL A 35 -14.80 -4.70 -8.67
CA VAL A 35 -14.39 -3.53 -7.90
C VAL A 35 -15.36 -2.37 -8.15
N ASP A 36 -15.86 -1.81 -7.07
CA ASP A 36 -16.61 -0.55 -7.09
C ASP A 36 -15.65 0.62 -6.83
N TRP A 37 -15.48 1.45 -7.83
CA TRP A 37 -14.53 2.57 -7.78
C TRP A 37 -15.14 3.78 -7.09
N VAL A 38 -14.35 4.47 -6.27
CA VAL A 38 -14.73 5.73 -5.62
C VAL A 38 -14.97 6.80 -6.68
N ARG A 39 -16.07 7.54 -6.52
CA ARG A 39 -16.52 8.57 -7.47
C ARG A 39 -16.13 9.95 -6.96
N HIS A 40 -15.42 10.71 -7.78
CA HIS A 40 -15.05 12.10 -7.48
C HIS A 40 -14.79 12.90 -8.76
N ASN A 41 -14.81 14.23 -8.64
CA ASN A 41 -14.53 15.16 -9.74
C ASN A 41 -13.18 15.88 -9.59
N ILE A 42 -12.31 15.42 -8.70
CA ILE A 42 -10.96 15.98 -8.48
C ILE A 42 -10.11 15.62 -9.69
N THR A 43 -9.48 16.61 -10.32
CA THR A 43 -8.66 16.46 -11.53
C THR A 43 -7.21 16.92 -11.34
N ASP A 44 -6.95 17.68 -10.29
CA ASP A 44 -5.65 18.26 -9.92
C ASP A 44 -4.86 17.43 -8.90
N ALA A 45 -5.44 16.31 -8.46
CA ALA A 45 -4.81 15.30 -7.62
C ALA A 45 -5.26 13.88 -8.03
N TRP A 46 -4.54 12.88 -7.56
CA TRP A 46 -4.96 11.48 -7.58
C TRP A 46 -4.73 10.82 -6.21
N PHE A 47 -5.32 9.65 -5.99
CA PHE A 47 -5.29 8.90 -4.73
C PHE A 47 -4.81 7.48 -4.96
N ALA A 48 -3.85 7.04 -4.14
CA ALA A 48 -3.28 5.69 -4.12
C ALA A 48 -3.06 5.21 -2.68
N ASP A 49 -2.53 4.01 -2.52
CA ASP A 49 -2.16 3.41 -1.23
C ASP A 49 -3.28 3.46 -0.17
N PRO A 50 -4.49 2.96 -0.46
CA PRO A 50 -5.60 3.09 0.46
C PRO A 50 -5.48 2.15 1.67
N PHE A 51 -5.63 2.72 2.88
CA PHE A 51 -5.78 2.00 4.15
C PHE A 51 -7.10 2.42 4.79
N ILE A 52 -8.02 1.47 5.01
CA ILE A 52 -9.31 1.77 5.65
C ILE A 52 -9.04 2.18 7.09
N LEU A 53 -9.46 3.39 7.46
CA LEU A 53 -9.36 3.90 8.82
C LEU A 53 -10.54 3.43 9.66
N ASP A 54 -11.78 3.68 9.18
CA ASP A 54 -13.00 3.24 9.83
C ASP A 54 -14.16 3.04 8.85
N VAL A 55 -15.15 2.27 9.28
CA VAL A 55 -16.42 2.03 8.59
C VAL A 55 -17.57 2.20 9.58
N THR A 56 -18.45 3.15 9.30
CA THR A 56 -19.67 3.42 10.04
C THR A 56 -20.92 2.98 9.27
N ALA A 57 -22.11 3.30 9.77
CA ALA A 57 -23.36 3.03 9.05
C ALA A 57 -23.43 3.78 7.71
N ASP A 58 -22.93 5.02 7.67
CA ASP A 58 -23.14 5.94 6.54
C ASP A 58 -21.87 6.24 5.75
N GLU A 59 -20.67 5.98 6.32
CA GLU A 59 -19.41 6.43 5.76
C GLU A 59 -18.31 5.38 5.85
N ILE A 60 -17.38 5.46 4.90
CA ILE A 60 -16.10 4.75 4.94
C ILE A 60 -15.01 5.83 4.96
N GLN A 61 -14.13 5.77 5.97
CA GLN A 61 -12.96 6.62 6.07
C GLN A 61 -11.72 5.86 5.63
N VAL A 62 -10.94 6.44 4.71
CA VAL A 62 -9.75 5.81 4.12
C VAL A 62 -8.59 6.79 4.19
N LEU A 63 -7.45 6.37 4.72
CA LEU A 63 -6.20 7.09 4.57
C LEU A 63 -5.55 6.69 3.24
N VAL A 64 -4.99 7.68 2.55
CA VAL A 64 -4.42 7.52 1.21
C VAL A 64 -3.14 8.32 1.04
N GLU A 65 -2.33 7.94 0.07
CA GLU A 65 -1.47 8.89 -0.62
C GLU A 65 -2.36 9.79 -1.48
N GLU A 66 -2.40 11.07 -1.20
CA GLU A 66 -2.87 12.10 -2.12
C GLU A 66 -1.68 12.72 -2.82
N PHE A 67 -1.69 12.72 -4.15
CA PHE A 67 -0.64 13.35 -4.97
C PHE A 67 -1.20 14.57 -5.70
N PRO A 68 -1.13 15.78 -5.11
CA PRO A 68 -1.51 17.01 -5.80
C PRO A 68 -0.51 17.30 -6.93
N LYS A 69 -1.00 17.51 -8.15
CA LYS A 69 -0.16 17.73 -9.34
C LYS A 69 0.77 18.95 -9.18
N ALA A 70 0.29 19.98 -8.48
CA ALA A 70 1.06 21.19 -8.22
C ALA A 70 2.23 20.99 -7.26
N LEU A 71 2.14 20.04 -6.33
CA LEU A 71 3.19 19.75 -5.35
C LEU A 71 4.24 18.78 -5.90
N HIS A 72 3.92 17.99 -6.92
CA HIS A 72 4.78 16.93 -7.48
C HIS A 72 5.32 15.94 -6.43
N ARG A 73 4.60 15.73 -5.34
CA ARG A 73 4.90 14.76 -4.27
C ARG A 73 3.62 14.33 -3.56
N GLY A 74 3.66 13.13 -2.98
CA GLY A 74 2.58 12.59 -2.16
C GLY A 74 2.52 13.23 -0.77
N ARG A 75 1.31 13.27 -0.19
CA ARG A 75 1.00 13.59 1.21
C ARG A 75 -0.06 12.64 1.73
N ILE A 76 -0.22 12.54 3.04
CA ILE A 76 -1.24 11.69 3.65
C ILE A 76 -2.52 12.48 3.83
N SER A 77 -3.61 11.95 3.27
CA SER A 77 -4.95 12.52 3.38
C SER A 77 -5.96 11.48 3.82
N LYS A 78 -7.02 11.94 4.51
CA LYS A 78 -8.19 11.15 4.87
C LYS A 78 -9.31 11.46 3.88
N LEU A 79 -9.82 10.42 3.24
CA LEU A 79 -11.03 10.49 2.43
C LEU A 79 -12.22 10.05 3.26
N THR A 80 -13.29 10.86 3.27
CA THR A 80 -14.60 10.47 3.78
C THR A 80 -15.50 10.16 2.59
N ILE A 81 -15.96 8.92 2.50
CA ILE A 81 -16.67 8.36 1.35
C ILE A 81 -18.07 7.95 1.81
N ASP A 82 -19.11 8.35 1.09
CA ASP A 82 -20.47 7.86 1.32
C ASP A 82 -20.52 6.35 1.07
N ARG A 83 -20.94 5.60 2.07
CA ARG A 83 -20.89 4.14 2.03
C ARG A 83 -21.82 3.51 0.99
N ALA A 84 -22.98 4.11 0.75
CA ALA A 84 -23.99 3.57 -0.15
C ALA A 84 -23.68 3.88 -1.63
N SER A 85 -23.24 5.10 -1.92
CA SER A 85 -23.01 5.57 -3.29
C SER A 85 -21.55 5.49 -3.72
N LEU A 86 -20.61 5.33 -2.78
CA LEU A 86 -19.16 5.47 -2.96
C LEU A 86 -18.76 6.84 -3.53
N GLN A 87 -19.56 7.87 -3.28
CA GLN A 87 -19.22 9.24 -3.61
C GLN A 87 -18.26 9.81 -2.57
N LEU A 88 -17.14 10.37 -3.01
CA LEU A 88 -16.23 11.11 -2.15
C LEU A 88 -16.95 12.38 -1.64
N LYS A 89 -17.04 12.51 -0.29
CA LYS A 89 -17.66 13.65 0.38
C LYS A 89 -16.64 14.70 0.77
N GLN A 90 -15.46 14.26 1.30
CA GLN A 90 -14.48 15.16 1.89
C GLN A 90 -13.08 14.60 1.73
N VAL A 91 -12.11 15.50 1.61
CA VAL A 91 -10.67 15.23 1.64
C VAL A 91 -10.04 16.11 2.72
N ASP A 92 -9.46 15.50 3.74
CA ASP A 92 -8.73 16.20 4.80
C ASP A 92 -7.25 15.87 4.69
N VAL A 93 -6.40 16.87 4.56
CA VAL A 93 -4.94 16.71 4.62
C VAL A 93 -4.54 16.42 6.06
N ILE A 94 -3.98 15.25 6.31
CA ILE A 94 -3.56 14.81 7.65
C ILE A 94 -2.10 15.15 7.90
N LYS A 95 -1.23 14.86 6.92
CA LYS A 95 0.21 15.16 7.05
C LYS A 95 0.81 15.50 5.70
N GLU A 96 1.51 16.63 5.65
CA GLU A 96 2.33 17.05 4.52
C GLU A 96 3.73 17.40 5.02
N LEU A 97 4.75 16.96 4.29
CA LEU A 97 6.16 17.27 4.55
C LEU A 97 6.81 17.82 3.27
N PRO A 98 7.99 18.43 3.34
CA PRO A 98 8.77 18.79 2.17
C PRO A 98 9.17 17.59 1.31
N THR A 99 9.23 16.40 1.90
CA THR A 99 9.53 15.11 1.28
C THR A 99 8.25 14.37 0.89
N HIS A 100 8.37 13.41 -0.04
CA HIS A 100 7.26 12.57 -0.47
C HIS A 100 6.78 11.66 0.67
N MET A 101 5.45 11.58 0.87
CA MET A 101 4.80 10.67 1.81
C MET A 101 3.76 9.81 1.10
N SER A 102 3.75 8.51 1.40
CA SER A 102 2.84 7.51 0.83
C SER A 102 2.57 6.36 1.81
N PHE A 103 1.83 5.37 1.39
CA PHE A 103 1.61 4.09 2.08
C PHE A 103 1.30 4.24 3.58
N PRO A 104 0.17 4.86 3.97
CA PRO A 104 -0.16 5.25 5.34
C PRO A 104 -0.64 4.05 6.19
N VAL A 105 0.24 3.14 6.56
CA VAL A 105 -0.09 1.97 7.40
C VAL A 105 -0.79 2.40 8.67
N VAL A 106 -1.93 1.76 8.96
CA VAL A 106 -2.76 2.02 10.15
C VAL A 106 -2.55 0.93 11.19
N ILE A 107 -1.84 1.25 12.26
CA ILE A 107 -1.65 0.35 13.40
C ILE A 107 -2.71 0.68 14.46
N ARG A 108 -3.65 -0.22 14.66
CA ARG A 108 -4.80 0.00 15.53
C ARG A 108 -4.40 -0.12 17.00
N SER A 109 -4.93 0.77 17.84
CA SER A 109 -4.64 0.81 19.26
C SER A 109 -5.93 0.75 20.09
N ASN A 110 -6.80 1.76 20.00
CA ASN A 110 -8.07 1.85 20.71
C ASN A 110 -9.08 2.70 19.93
N GLU A 111 -10.22 3.01 20.52
CA GLU A 111 -11.28 3.79 19.86
C GLU A 111 -10.91 5.26 19.66
N ASP A 112 -10.02 5.83 20.51
CA ASP A 112 -9.70 7.25 20.47
C ASP A 112 -8.64 7.59 19.42
N PHE A 113 -7.68 6.69 19.18
CA PHE A 113 -6.56 6.95 18.28
C PHE A 113 -6.01 5.68 17.61
N VAL A 114 -5.31 5.90 16.52
CA VAL A 114 -4.49 4.90 15.83
C VAL A 114 -3.04 5.40 15.74
N TYR A 115 -2.10 4.48 15.55
CA TYR A 115 -0.78 4.88 15.10
C TYR A 115 -0.72 4.81 13.57
N LEU A 116 0.03 5.75 12.98
CA LEU A 116 0.31 5.77 11.55
C LEU A 116 1.80 5.58 11.32
N LEU A 117 2.13 4.74 10.35
CA LEU A 117 3.50 4.48 9.91
C LEU A 117 3.61 4.70 8.41
N PRO A 118 3.52 5.96 7.93
CA PRO A 118 3.59 6.25 6.51
C PRO A 118 5.02 6.10 5.99
N GLU A 119 5.14 5.70 4.73
CA GLU A 119 6.42 5.80 4.02
C GLU A 119 6.86 7.26 3.91
N ASN A 120 8.11 7.52 4.22
CA ASN A 120 8.81 8.78 3.98
C ASN A 120 10.30 8.53 3.77
N GLY A 121 10.62 7.66 2.80
CA GLY A 121 12.01 7.24 2.54
C GLY A 121 12.96 8.40 2.24
N GLU A 122 12.49 9.46 1.57
CA GLU A 122 13.31 10.65 1.28
C GLU A 122 13.80 11.38 2.54
N ALA A 123 13.13 11.22 3.68
CA ALA A 123 13.60 11.76 4.96
C ALA A 123 14.70 10.88 5.61
N GLY A 124 15.04 9.73 5.03
CA GLY A 124 16.05 8.81 5.55
C GLY A 124 15.66 8.09 6.83
N GLN A 125 14.38 8.11 7.20
CA GLN A 125 13.87 7.48 8.41
C GLN A 125 12.40 7.09 8.29
N LEU A 126 11.99 6.12 9.08
CA LEU A 126 10.59 5.72 9.27
C LEU A 126 10.07 6.30 10.57
N THR A 127 9.06 7.15 10.50
CA THR A 127 8.52 7.88 11.64
C THR A 127 7.15 7.38 12.04
N LEU A 128 6.97 7.08 13.32
CA LEU A 128 5.69 6.72 13.93
C LEU A 128 4.94 7.98 14.34
N TYR A 129 3.65 8.05 14.01
CA TYR A 129 2.74 9.12 14.38
C TYR A 129 1.58 8.56 15.21
N LYS A 130 0.99 9.40 16.07
CA LYS A 130 -0.28 9.15 16.72
C LYS A 130 -1.34 10.04 16.10
N PHE A 131 -2.40 9.43 15.60
CA PHE A 131 -3.47 10.09 14.87
C PHE A 131 -4.81 9.92 15.60
N TYR A 132 -5.51 11.02 15.79
CA TYR A 132 -6.83 11.09 16.42
C TYR A 132 -7.88 11.36 15.33
N PRO A 133 -8.64 10.34 14.90
CA PRO A 133 -9.57 10.46 13.76
C PRO A 133 -10.71 11.47 13.98
N ALA A 134 -11.13 11.69 15.24
CA ALA A 134 -12.26 12.53 15.57
C ALA A 134 -12.05 14.01 15.22
N ASP A 135 -10.82 14.51 15.38
CA ASP A 135 -10.45 15.92 15.13
C ASP A 135 -9.32 16.09 14.10
N ASN A 136 -8.90 15.01 13.43
CA ASN A 136 -7.81 14.98 12.46
C ASN A 136 -6.46 15.43 13.05
N ARG A 137 -6.28 15.37 14.36
CA ARG A 137 -5.04 15.74 15.02
C ARG A 137 -3.99 14.64 14.87
N ILE A 138 -2.77 15.03 14.52
CA ILE A 138 -1.64 14.12 14.37
C ILE A 138 -0.42 14.61 15.18
N GLU A 139 0.19 13.72 15.91
CA GLU A 139 1.38 13.95 16.74
C GLU A 139 2.54 13.10 16.22
N THR A 140 3.71 13.72 16.03
CA THR A 140 4.93 12.98 15.74
C THR A 140 5.47 12.36 17.02
N LEU A 141 5.68 11.04 17.03
CA LEU A 141 6.19 10.35 18.24
C LEU A 141 7.70 10.13 18.17
N ALA A 142 8.15 9.26 17.26
CA ALA A 142 9.56 8.87 17.20
C ALA A 142 9.94 8.35 15.80
N SER A 143 11.24 8.43 15.47
CA SER A 143 11.81 7.60 14.43
C SER A 143 11.94 6.16 14.97
N VAL A 144 11.35 5.20 14.27
CA VAL A 144 11.39 3.77 14.61
C VAL A 144 12.37 2.97 13.76
N LEU A 145 12.91 3.60 12.71
CA LEU A 145 13.97 3.04 11.86
C LEU A 145 14.70 4.19 11.16
N ASP A 146 16.04 4.22 11.24
CA ASP A 146 16.89 5.27 10.66
C ASP A 146 17.47 4.82 9.32
N GLU A 147 16.60 4.38 8.41
CA GLU A 147 16.95 3.96 7.05
C GLU A 147 15.88 4.41 6.04
N GLU A 148 16.31 4.60 4.78
CA GLU A 148 15.36 4.76 3.67
C GLU A 148 14.77 3.41 3.29
N VAL A 149 13.52 3.19 3.70
CA VAL A 149 12.75 1.98 3.38
C VAL A 149 11.48 2.32 2.61
N LYS A 150 10.94 1.34 1.89
CA LYS A 150 9.70 1.46 1.11
C LYS A 150 8.65 0.50 1.61
N ASP A 151 7.42 1.00 1.72
CA ASP A 151 6.20 0.26 2.08
C ASP A 151 6.38 -0.62 3.32
N ALA A 152 6.96 -0.01 4.37
CA ALA A 152 7.25 -0.69 5.62
C ALA A 152 5.95 -1.14 6.31
N THR A 153 5.78 -2.45 6.47
CA THR A 153 4.56 -3.07 7.00
C THR A 153 4.88 -3.86 8.27
N PRO A 154 4.41 -3.41 9.45
CA PRO A 154 4.57 -4.13 10.70
C PRO A 154 3.66 -5.36 10.76
N PHE A 155 4.12 -6.40 11.44
CA PHE A 155 3.33 -7.58 11.78
C PHE A 155 3.81 -8.18 13.09
N GLN A 156 2.99 -9.06 13.69
CA GLN A 156 3.28 -9.65 14.99
C GLN A 156 3.17 -11.19 14.92
N VAL A 157 4.09 -11.87 15.62
CA VAL A 157 4.06 -13.32 15.83
C VAL A 157 4.30 -13.57 17.33
N GLY A 158 3.31 -14.09 18.05
CA GLY A 158 3.32 -14.14 19.51
C GLY A 158 3.53 -12.74 20.09
N ASP A 159 4.53 -12.57 20.96
CA ASP A 159 4.90 -11.28 21.57
C ASP A 159 5.98 -10.53 20.76
N GLN A 160 6.44 -11.09 19.64
CA GLN A 160 7.49 -10.50 18.80
C GLN A 160 6.88 -9.59 17.72
N GLN A 161 7.41 -8.38 17.62
CA GLN A 161 7.02 -7.42 16.58
C GLN A 161 8.08 -7.39 15.47
N PHE A 162 7.62 -7.46 14.23
CA PHE A 162 8.45 -7.47 13.04
C PHE A 162 8.00 -6.41 12.04
N LEU A 163 8.86 -6.14 11.05
CA LEU A 163 8.60 -5.22 9.96
C LEU A 163 9.12 -5.82 8.65
N PHE A 164 8.28 -5.90 7.63
CA PHE A 164 8.70 -6.16 6.25
C PHE A 164 8.83 -4.85 5.49
N CYS A 165 9.87 -4.72 4.67
CA CYS A 165 10.02 -3.58 3.74
C CYS A 165 10.99 -3.93 2.60
N THR A 166 11.11 -3.04 1.62
CA THR A 166 12.22 -3.03 0.67
C THR A 166 13.09 -1.81 0.90
N ARG A 167 14.35 -1.88 0.46
CA ARG A 167 15.35 -0.82 0.65
C ARG A 167 16.21 -0.61 -0.60
N ARG A 168 16.89 0.53 -0.68
CA ARG A 168 17.82 0.80 -1.79
C ARG A 168 18.98 -0.22 -1.81
N PRO A 169 19.49 -0.55 -3.01
CA PRO A 169 19.08 -0.03 -4.33
C PRO A 169 17.89 -0.78 -4.95
N ASN A 170 17.33 -1.80 -4.30
CA ASN A 170 16.39 -2.77 -4.87
C ASN A 170 14.93 -2.53 -4.42
N ILE A 171 14.47 -1.29 -4.40
CA ILE A 171 13.16 -0.89 -3.84
C ILE A 171 11.94 -1.53 -4.52
N ASN A 172 12.02 -1.81 -5.82
CA ASN A 172 10.95 -2.47 -6.62
C ASN A 172 11.40 -3.87 -7.10
N GLY A 173 12.34 -4.47 -6.41
CA GLY A 173 12.98 -5.69 -6.85
C GLY A 173 12.54 -6.93 -6.08
N ASN A 174 13.49 -7.83 -5.91
CA ASN A 174 13.28 -9.17 -5.40
C ASN A 174 13.88 -9.41 -4.00
N LEU A 175 14.26 -8.36 -3.28
CA LEU A 175 14.86 -8.47 -1.94
C LEU A 175 13.93 -7.88 -0.88
N LEU A 176 13.33 -8.74 -0.07
CA LEU A 176 12.49 -8.38 1.08
C LEU A 176 13.32 -8.37 2.35
N SER A 177 13.36 -7.24 3.04
CA SER A 177 14.05 -7.10 4.32
C SER A 177 13.09 -7.35 5.47
N LEU A 178 13.53 -8.12 6.46
CA LEU A 178 12.89 -8.35 7.74
C LEU A 178 13.64 -7.60 8.83
N TYR A 179 12.92 -6.87 9.63
CA TYR A 179 13.40 -6.23 10.86
C TYR A 179 12.59 -6.74 12.04
N GLN A 180 13.18 -6.72 13.22
CA GLN A 180 12.53 -7.04 14.49
C GLN A 180 12.61 -5.84 15.42
N TRP A 181 11.57 -5.59 16.19
CA TRP A 181 11.55 -4.56 17.22
C TRP A 181 12.54 -4.88 18.32
N ASP A 182 13.42 -3.93 18.62
CA ASP A 182 14.33 -3.96 19.75
C ASP A 182 13.81 -3.03 20.85
N GLU A 183 13.34 -3.61 21.94
CA GLU A 183 12.75 -2.88 23.05
C GLU A 183 13.77 -1.97 23.75
N SER A 184 15.04 -2.31 23.76
CA SER A 184 16.10 -1.53 24.38
C SER A 184 16.43 -0.26 23.59
N LEU A 185 16.40 -0.36 22.26
CA LEU A 185 16.66 0.75 21.34
C LEU A 185 15.41 1.53 20.99
N LYS A 186 14.20 0.98 21.27
CA LYS A 186 12.91 1.50 20.77
C LYS A 186 12.90 1.71 19.25
N LYS A 187 13.53 0.78 18.51
CA LYS A 187 13.68 0.79 17.06
C LYS A 187 13.62 -0.61 16.48
N TYR A 188 13.34 -0.67 15.19
CA TYR A 188 13.48 -1.89 14.42
C TYR A 188 14.94 -2.12 14.06
N ALA A 189 15.45 -3.33 14.32
CA ALA A 189 16.79 -3.80 13.97
C ALA A 189 16.71 -4.80 12.82
N PHE A 190 17.62 -4.70 11.85
CA PHE A 190 17.70 -5.61 10.71
C PHE A 190 17.97 -7.04 11.17
N VAL A 191 17.22 -7.99 10.62
CA VAL A 191 17.34 -9.42 10.92
C VAL A 191 17.86 -10.18 9.70
N LYS A 192 17.15 -10.10 8.58
CA LYS A 192 17.42 -10.92 7.39
C LYS A 192 16.85 -10.32 6.12
N GLU A 193 17.39 -10.76 4.99
CA GLU A 193 16.87 -10.47 3.66
C GLU A 193 16.48 -11.77 2.94
N TYR A 194 15.30 -11.79 2.33
CA TYR A 194 14.80 -12.90 1.53
C TYR A 194 14.85 -12.52 0.06
N ARG A 195 15.33 -13.43 -0.77
CA ARG A 195 15.42 -13.26 -2.22
C ARG A 195 14.34 -14.07 -2.92
N PHE A 196 13.57 -13.42 -3.76
CA PHE A 196 12.60 -14.03 -4.68
C PHE A 196 13.21 -14.21 -6.07
N ASP A 197 12.66 -15.13 -6.87
CA ASP A 197 13.04 -15.29 -8.27
C ASP A 197 12.48 -14.14 -9.15
N GLU A 198 11.35 -13.57 -8.73
CA GLU A 198 10.68 -12.44 -9.38
C GLU A 198 10.73 -11.19 -8.50
N ASN A 199 10.41 -10.02 -9.08
CA ASN A 199 10.30 -8.74 -8.35
C ASN A 199 8.98 -8.68 -7.57
N LEU A 200 8.91 -9.42 -6.47
CA LEU A 200 7.75 -9.61 -5.59
C LEU A 200 8.06 -9.24 -4.12
N ALA A 201 9.13 -8.47 -3.89
CA ALA A 201 9.55 -8.17 -2.52
C ALA A 201 8.76 -7.03 -1.89
N ARG A 202 8.40 -5.99 -2.63
CA ARG A 202 7.75 -4.78 -2.13
C ARG A 202 6.37 -5.09 -1.55
N MET A 203 6.05 -4.52 -0.37
CA MET A 203 4.76 -4.73 0.26
C MET A 203 3.63 -4.05 -0.52
N ALA A 204 2.42 -4.62 -0.45
CA ALA A 204 1.21 -4.09 -1.09
C ALA A 204 0.07 -3.85 -0.09
N GLY A 205 0.35 -3.91 1.21
CA GLY A 205 -0.64 -3.72 2.26
C GLY A 205 -0.31 -4.52 3.51
N ASP A 206 -1.22 -4.49 4.49
CA ASP A 206 -1.09 -5.21 5.73
C ASP A 206 -1.10 -6.73 5.52
N CYS A 207 -0.28 -7.44 6.30
CA CYS A 207 -0.39 -8.88 6.40
C CYS A 207 -1.71 -9.25 7.10
N PHE A 208 -2.30 -10.39 6.73
CA PHE A 208 -3.58 -10.82 7.29
C PHE A 208 -3.69 -12.34 7.45
N ALA A 209 -4.52 -12.77 8.41
CA ALA A 209 -4.88 -14.17 8.59
C ALA A 209 -6.25 -14.47 7.94
N HIS A 210 -6.38 -15.63 7.29
CA HIS A 210 -7.63 -16.13 6.73
C HIS A 210 -7.62 -17.66 6.71
N ASN A 211 -8.67 -18.29 7.25
CA ASN A 211 -8.83 -19.76 7.31
C ASN A 211 -7.59 -20.50 7.85
N GLY A 212 -7.00 -19.99 8.93
CA GLY A 212 -5.81 -20.56 9.57
C GLY A 212 -4.49 -20.35 8.82
N LYS A 213 -4.50 -19.64 7.71
CA LYS A 213 -3.32 -19.27 6.93
C LYS A 213 -2.98 -17.80 7.14
N TYR A 214 -1.71 -17.46 6.92
CA TYR A 214 -1.21 -16.09 7.01
C TYR A 214 -0.73 -15.61 5.65
N TYR A 215 -1.15 -14.42 5.25
CA TYR A 215 -0.91 -13.88 3.93
C TYR A 215 -0.17 -12.55 3.99
N ARG A 216 0.71 -12.37 3.03
CA ARG A 216 1.41 -11.12 2.75
C ARG A 216 1.00 -10.64 1.36
N PRO A 217 0.37 -9.47 1.20
CA PRO A 217 0.24 -8.81 -0.09
C PRO A 217 1.58 -8.25 -0.56
N ALA A 218 1.95 -8.52 -1.80
CA ALA A 218 3.19 -8.04 -2.41
C ALA A 218 2.93 -7.39 -3.76
N GLN A 219 3.66 -6.33 -4.08
CA GLN A 219 3.63 -5.72 -5.41
C GLN A 219 4.39 -6.60 -6.40
N GLU A 220 3.79 -6.86 -7.55
CA GLU A 220 4.47 -7.43 -8.71
C GLU A 220 5.05 -6.28 -9.54
N CYS A 221 6.37 -6.27 -9.69
CA CYS A 221 7.12 -5.20 -10.37
C CYS A 221 7.97 -5.70 -11.54
N ASN A 222 7.69 -6.88 -12.11
CA ASN A 222 8.47 -7.42 -13.23
C ASN A 222 8.25 -6.66 -14.54
N VAL A 223 7.02 -6.24 -14.80
CA VAL A 223 6.64 -5.50 -16.01
C VAL A 223 6.87 -4.01 -15.83
N GLN A 224 6.40 -3.49 -14.70
CA GLN A 224 6.55 -2.11 -14.24
C GLN A 224 6.25 -2.02 -12.75
N TYR A 225 6.56 -0.90 -12.13
CA TYR A 225 6.17 -0.61 -10.76
C TYR A 225 4.65 -0.76 -10.56
N GLY A 226 4.27 -1.52 -9.54
CA GLY A 226 2.87 -1.67 -9.15
C GLY A 226 1.97 -2.29 -10.22
N HIS A 227 2.48 -3.23 -11.05
CA HIS A 227 1.72 -3.84 -12.13
C HIS A 227 0.58 -4.73 -11.65
N ALA A 228 0.79 -5.48 -10.55
CA ALA A 228 -0.19 -6.38 -9.95
C ALA A 228 0.07 -6.57 -8.46
N VAL A 229 -0.90 -7.16 -7.74
CA VAL A 229 -0.73 -7.62 -6.36
C VAL A 229 -0.62 -9.14 -6.33
N SER A 230 0.44 -9.66 -5.72
CA SER A 230 0.64 -11.07 -5.41
C SER A 230 0.23 -11.34 -3.96
N LEU A 231 -0.75 -12.20 -3.72
CA LEU A 231 -1.08 -12.69 -2.39
C LEU A 231 -0.23 -13.92 -2.10
N GLN A 232 0.65 -13.80 -1.11
CA GLN A 232 1.60 -14.84 -0.75
C GLN A 232 1.24 -15.44 0.61
N GLU A 233 1.04 -16.76 0.67
CA GLU A 233 0.97 -17.49 1.93
C GLU A 233 2.35 -17.52 2.58
N VAL A 234 2.42 -17.15 3.85
CA VAL A 234 3.68 -17.09 4.61
C VAL A 234 3.65 -18.15 5.70
N THR A 235 4.67 -19.01 5.72
CA THR A 235 4.81 -20.04 6.75
C THR A 235 6.21 -20.00 7.37
N CYS A 236 6.32 -20.51 8.61
CA CYS A 236 7.57 -20.73 9.30
C CYS A 236 7.66 -22.21 9.66
N ALA A 237 8.69 -22.92 9.19
CA ALA A 237 8.82 -24.38 9.37
C ALA A 237 7.59 -25.19 8.86
N GLY A 238 6.85 -24.68 7.87
CA GLY A 238 5.63 -25.27 7.35
C GLY A 238 4.35 -24.94 8.12
N GLU A 239 4.43 -24.22 9.24
CA GLU A 239 3.30 -23.76 10.02
C GLU A 239 2.90 -22.31 9.67
N SER A 240 1.62 -21.99 9.78
CA SER A 240 1.12 -20.62 9.57
C SER A 240 1.62 -19.66 10.66
N LEU A 241 2.00 -18.43 10.27
CA LEU A 241 2.38 -17.41 11.24
C LEU A 241 1.25 -17.05 12.22
N SER A 242 0.00 -17.32 11.86
CA SER A 242 -1.16 -17.10 12.75
C SER A 242 -1.28 -18.10 13.88
N THR A 243 -0.53 -19.22 13.86
CA THR A 243 -0.64 -20.32 14.82
C THR A 243 0.60 -20.52 15.69
N ILE A 244 1.74 -19.92 15.32
CA ILE A 244 2.99 -20.03 16.06
C ILE A 244 3.18 -18.89 17.07
N SER A 245 3.90 -19.15 18.14
CA SER A 245 4.20 -18.16 19.18
C SER A 245 5.57 -17.47 19.02
N SER A 246 6.43 -17.99 18.14
CA SER A 246 7.78 -17.47 17.91
C SER A 246 8.19 -17.69 16.46
N LEU A 247 8.82 -16.68 15.86
CA LEU A 247 9.31 -16.70 14.50
C LEU A 247 10.79 -17.11 14.46
N ASN A 248 11.10 -18.12 13.63
CA ASN A 248 12.49 -18.38 13.22
C ASN A 248 12.70 -17.82 11.80
N PRO A 249 13.46 -16.72 11.65
CA PRO A 249 13.68 -16.07 10.35
C PRO A 249 14.31 -16.98 9.29
N GLU A 250 15.08 -17.99 9.69
CA GLU A 250 15.72 -18.94 8.76
C GLU A 250 14.73 -19.91 8.10
N GLN A 251 13.54 -20.06 8.69
CA GLN A 251 12.53 -21.02 8.26
C GLN A 251 11.29 -20.37 7.63
N LEU A 252 11.32 -19.06 7.40
CA LEU A 252 10.25 -18.36 6.67
C LEU A 252 10.25 -18.76 5.20
N THR A 253 9.06 -19.07 4.72
CA THR A 253 8.81 -19.34 3.30
C THR A 253 7.60 -18.54 2.80
N PHE A 254 7.62 -18.23 1.50
CA PHE A 254 6.61 -17.42 0.83
C PHE A 254 6.14 -18.16 -0.41
N LYS A 255 4.84 -18.38 -0.52
CA LYS A 255 4.23 -19.06 -1.66
C LYS A 255 3.14 -18.21 -2.27
N GLU A 256 3.32 -17.77 -3.53
CA GLU A 256 2.23 -17.11 -4.25
C GLU A 256 1.03 -18.03 -4.37
N THR A 257 -0.12 -17.55 -3.93
CA THR A 257 -1.41 -18.25 -4.04
C THR A 257 -2.29 -17.62 -5.11
N ARG A 258 -2.18 -16.31 -5.30
CA ARG A 258 -3.00 -15.57 -6.25
C ARG A 258 -2.28 -14.29 -6.72
N ARG A 259 -2.39 -13.97 -8.02
CA ARG A 259 -1.97 -12.69 -8.59
C ARG A 259 -3.19 -11.92 -9.08
N LEU A 260 -3.32 -10.67 -8.65
CA LEU A 260 -4.47 -9.80 -8.88
C LEU A 260 -4.06 -8.65 -9.78
N TYR A 261 -4.88 -8.40 -10.80
CA TYR A 261 -4.68 -7.31 -11.75
C TYR A 261 -5.85 -6.34 -11.67
N SER A 262 -5.60 -5.08 -11.98
CA SER A 262 -6.65 -4.06 -12.01
C SER A 262 -7.75 -4.42 -13.02
N PRO A 263 -9.02 -4.57 -12.59
CA PRO A 263 -10.15 -4.75 -13.49
C PRO A 263 -10.72 -3.43 -14.00
N HIS A 264 -10.09 -2.28 -13.68
CA HIS A 264 -10.59 -0.98 -14.06
C HIS A 264 -10.58 -0.81 -15.60
N PRO A 265 -11.67 -0.36 -16.24
CA PRO A 265 -11.78 -0.31 -17.70
C PRO A 265 -10.79 0.63 -18.39
N LYS A 266 -10.29 1.64 -17.68
CA LYS A 266 -9.34 2.64 -18.21
C LYS A 266 -8.01 2.68 -17.48
N LEU A 267 -8.00 2.42 -16.16
CA LEU A 267 -6.79 2.41 -15.33
C LEU A 267 -6.38 0.96 -15.05
N ASN A 268 -5.98 0.23 -16.07
CA ASN A 268 -5.68 -1.20 -16.04
C ASN A 268 -4.20 -1.52 -16.25
N ILE A 269 -3.35 -0.56 -15.96
CA ILE A 269 -1.90 -0.71 -16.12
C ILE A 269 -1.28 -1.29 -14.85
N GLY A 270 -1.83 -0.94 -13.69
CA GLY A 270 -1.34 -1.39 -12.40
C GLY A 270 -2.43 -1.44 -11.34
N MET A 271 -2.09 -2.18 -10.29
CA MET A 271 -2.80 -2.33 -9.04
C MET A 271 -1.74 -2.71 -8.01
N HIS A 272 -1.53 -1.91 -6.97
CA HIS A 272 -0.40 -2.17 -6.08
C HIS A 272 -0.73 -2.19 -4.59
N THR A 273 -2.01 -2.00 -4.25
CA THR A 273 -2.44 -2.03 -2.85
C THR A 273 -3.60 -3.00 -2.65
N PHE A 274 -3.56 -3.75 -1.54
CA PHE A 274 -4.61 -4.66 -1.09
C PHE A 274 -4.67 -4.62 0.43
N ASN A 275 -5.68 -3.95 0.98
CA ASN A 275 -5.91 -3.84 2.42
C ASN A 275 -7.34 -4.19 2.78
N MET A 276 -7.57 -4.57 4.04
CA MET A 276 -8.90 -4.92 4.52
C MET A 276 -9.15 -4.46 5.95
N TYR A 277 -10.40 -4.09 6.21
CA TYR A 277 -10.87 -3.80 7.56
C TYR A 277 -12.41 -3.86 7.64
N LYS A 278 -12.94 -4.39 8.75
CA LYS A 278 -14.39 -4.52 9.01
C LYS A 278 -15.18 -5.13 7.83
N GLY A 279 -14.61 -6.15 7.18
CA GLY A 279 -15.24 -6.85 6.05
C GLY A 279 -15.16 -6.14 4.71
N TYR A 280 -14.53 -4.98 4.61
CA TYR A 280 -14.23 -4.27 3.37
C TYR A 280 -12.82 -4.57 2.92
N ILE A 281 -12.65 -4.74 1.60
CA ILE A 281 -11.34 -4.88 0.96
C ILE A 281 -11.17 -3.67 0.04
N VAL A 282 -10.07 -2.93 0.19
CA VAL A 282 -9.76 -1.73 -0.60
C VAL A 282 -8.51 -1.97 -1.44
N THR A 283 -8.50 -1.38 -2.62
CA THR A 283 -7.42 -1.46 -3.61
C THR A 283 -7.30 -0.16 -4.38
N ASP A 284 -6.29 -0.09 -5.24
CA ASP A 284 -6.11 1.01 -6.18
C ASP A 284 -5.98 0.54 -7.64
N ALA A 285 -5.93 1.49 -8.55
CA ALA A 285 -5.72 1.24 -9.97
C ALA A 285 -4.92 2.36 -10.62
N LEU A 286 -3.90 1.97 -11.39
CA LEU A 286 -3.04 2.83 -12.18
C LEU A 286 -3.46 2.87 -13.63
N GLY A 287 -3.44 4.05 -14.20
CA GLY A 287 -3.49 4.29 -15.64
C GLY A 287 -2.86 5.62 -16.02
N PHE A 288 -3.15 6.06 -17.21
CA PHE A 288 -2.67 7.35 -17.70
C PHE A 288 -3.80 8.09 -18.39
N ASP A 289 -3.84 9.39 -18.24
CA ASP A 289 -4.68 10.24 -19.06
C ASP A 289 -4.26 10.04 -20.53
N ASN A 290 -5.26 9.87 -21.42
CA ASN A 290 -5.03 9.70 -22.87
C ASN A 290 -4.07 8.54 -23.24
N MET A 291 -4.34 7.34 -22.75
CA MET A 291 -3.58 6.11 -23.07
C MET A 291 -3.30 5.91 -24.58
N TRP A 292 -4.23 6.30 -25.46
CA TRP A 292 -4.06 6.20 -26.91
C TRP A 292 -2.90 7.07 -27.41
N LEU A 293 -2.76 8.29 -26.88
CA LEU A 293 -1.66 9.20 -27.22
C LEU A 293 -0.32 8.62 -26.76
N ARG A 294 -0.28 8.03 -25.55
CA ARG A 294 0.92 7.36 -25.02
C ARG A 294 1.35 6.18 -25.92
N LYS A 295 0.40 5.34 -26.35
CA LYS A 295 0.66 4.24 -27.27
C LYS A 295 1.15 4.74 -28.65
N LEU A 296 0.59 5.82 -29.15
CA LEU A 296 1.02 6.44 -30.43
C LEU A 296 2.47 6.91 -30.34
N ILE A 297 2.83 7.63 -29.26
CA ILE A 297 4.19 8.15 -29.05
C ILE A 297 5.21 7.02 -28.89
N ALA A 298 4.85 5.93 -28.18
CA ALA A 298 5.72 4.76 -28.05
C ALA A 298 6.01 4.09 -29.39
N ARG A 299 5.10 4.17 -30.38
CA ARG A 299 5.30 3.65 -31.75
C ARG A 299 6.16 4.56 -32.64
N ILE A 300 6.18 5.86 -32.37
CA ILE A 300 6.92 6.86 -33.14
C ILE A 300 8.38 6.96 -32.67
N ARG A 301 8.73 6.46 -31.48
CA ARG A 301 10.12 6.41 -31.01
C ARG A 301 10.86 5.29 -31.72
N PRO A 302 11.90 5.56 -32.49
CA PRO A 302 12.82 4.52 -32.92
C PRO A 302 13.51 3.92 -31.69
N ARG A 303 13.68 2.62 -31.71
CA ARG A 303 14.43 1.85 -30.69
C ARG A 303 15.86 2.35 -30.57
#